data_fbc4b76b5879fd611464d75edb7c606c
#
_entry.id   fbc4b76b5879fd611464d75edb7c606c
#
_cell.length_a   1.000
_cell.length_b   1.000
_cell.length_c   1.000
_cell.angle_alpha   90.00
_cell.angle_beta   90.00
_cell.angle_gamma   90.00
#
_symmetry.space_group_name_H-M   'P 1'
#
loop_
_entity.id
_entity.type
_entity.pdbx_description
1 polymer ?
#
loop_
_entity_poly.entity_id
_entity_poly.type
_entity_poly.pdbx_seq_one_letter_code
_entity_poly.pdbx_strand_id
1 'polypeptide(L)'
;MKHIISAEHLSIERVGEIIEKGYKLELGDDARQRIQRCREYLDKKIAENKAPIYGVTTGFGSLCNVSVSAEELEQLQVNLMMSHACGVGDRVPNEIVKIMLLLKIQSLSYGFSGCKLDTVERLIDFFNNNIYPIVYMQGSLGASGDLVPLAHLSLPLVGLGEVEFEGEVMTGAAVLEKKGWKPIHLASKEGLALLNGTQNMSSFAVWGLLQAMKLSDWADKIAVMSLDAYEGRPEPFTPAVHAVRPHKGQIDTAAHIKQLLEGSELIKQPKTYVQDPYSFRCVPQVHGAAKDTINYVKSVIDTEINSATDNPTVCPDEDLVISAGNFHGEPIALPIDFLAIALNELANISERRIYKLVSGTRGLPSFLVANPGLNSGFMITQYTAASIVSLNKSLCSPASVDSIPSCQGQEDHVSMGANAAIKLYKVALNTERVLAIELFNAAQALDFRRPLKSSPAIEAIHAAYRKAVPFISEDEVMYPHIETSVQFLRG
;
A
#
# COMPACT_ATOMS: atom_id res chain seq x y z
N MET A 1 -2.10 -11.23 20.93
CA MET A 1 -1.03 -10.24 21.21
C MET A 1 -1.60 -8.84 21.27
N LYS A 2 -0.94 -7.87 21.91
CA LYS A 2 -1.39 -6.47 22.01
C LYS A 2 -0.33 -5.52 21.46
N HIS A 3 -0.77 -4.42 20.87
CA HIS A 3 0.05 -3.27 20.52
C HIS A 3 -0.46 -2.05 21.31
N ILE A 4 0.47 -1.37 21.97
CA ILE A 4 0.15 -0.17 22.76
C ILE A 4 0.32 1.05 21.86
N ILE A 5 -0.75 1.80 21.68
CA ILE A 5 -0.73 3.09 20.98
C ILE A 5 -0.09 4.13 21.91
N SER A 6 1.00 4.72 21.47
CA SER A 6 1.81 5.68 22.26
C SER A 6 2.45 6.72 21.34
N ALA A 7 3.34 7.58 21.87
CA ALA A 7 4.16 8.49 21.07
C ALA A 7 5.43 7.81 20.50
N GLU A 8 5.67 6.55 20.81
CA GLU A 8 6.78 5.82 20.22
C GLU A 8 6.60 5.66 18.71
N HIS A 9 7.72 5.65 18.00
CA HIS A 9 7.72 5.55 16.55
C HIS A 9 7.09 4.24 16.07
N LEU A 10 6.04 4.34 15.26
CA LEU A 10 5.37 3.23 14.60
C LEU A 10 6.03 2.99 13.23
N SER A 11 6.79 1.91 13.07
CA SER A 11 7.38 1.57 11.77
C SER A 11 6.38 0.90 10.83
N ILE A 12 6.63 0.97 9.52
CA ILE A 12 5.80 0.31 8.49
C ILE A 12 5.78 -1.20 8.70
N GLU A 13 6.92 -1.81 9.05
CA GLU A 13 7.00 -3.24 9.35
C GLU A 13 6.14 -3.60 10.57
N ARG A 14 6.11 -2.72 11.58
CA ARG A 14 5.25 -2.93 12.75
C ARG A 14 3.77 -2.86 12.40
N VAL A 15 3.36 -1.95 11.50
CA VAL A 15 1.99 -1.93 10.98
C VAL A 15 1.67 -3.27 10.29
N GLY A 16 2.57 -3.75 9.41
CA GLY A 16 2.41 -5.06 8.76
C GLY A 16 2.23 -6.19 9.77
N GLU A 17 3.08 -6.25 10.79
CA GLU A 17 2.99 -7.26 11.86
C GLU A 17 1.67 -7.20 12.64
N ILE A 18 1.18 -5.99 12.96
CA ILE A 18 -0.10 -5.80 13.67
C ILE A 18 -1.27 -6.36 12.85
N ILE A 19 -1.28 -6.09 11.55
CA ILE A 19 -2.35 -6.55 10.65
C ILE A 19 -2.26 -8.06 10.44
N GLU A 20 -1.10 -8.59 10.06
CA GLU A 20 -0.88 -10.01 9.73
C GLU A 20 -1.14 -10.93 10.93
N LYS A 21 -0.61 -10.57 12.10
CA LYS A 21 -0.76 -11.38 13.34
C LYS A 21 -2.04 -11.07 14.13
N GLY A 22 -2.88 -10.14 13.67
CA GLY A 22 -4.16 -9.81 14.29
C GLY A 22 -4.01 -9.26 15.72
N TYR A 23 -3.06 -8.36 15.96
CA TYR A 23 -2.88 -7.74 17.28
C TYR A 23 -4.12 -6.92 17.66
N LYS A 24 -4.43 -6.88 18.95
CA LYS A 24 -5.39 -5.94 19.51
C LYS A 24 -4.68 -4.66 19.90
N LEU A 25 -5.35 -3.52 19.69
CA LEU A 25 -4.84 -2.22 20.11
C LEU A 25 -5.28 -1.89 21.53
N GLU A 26 -4.41 -1.23 22.25
CA GLU A 26 -4.68 -0.68 23.60
C GLU A 26 -4.06 0.72 23.65
N LEU A 27 -4.80 1.69 24.19
CA LEU A 27 -4.31 3.05 24.31
C LEU A 27 -3.39 3.17 25.54
N GLY A 28 -2.16 3.61 25.36
CA GLY A 28 -1.22 3.85 26.43
C GLY A 28 -1.64 5.02 27.34
N ASP A 29 -1.20 5.01 28.59
CA ASP A 29 -1.54 6.05 29.58
C ASP A 29 -1.07 7.44 29.13
N ASP A 30 0.11 7.53 28.52
CA ASP A 30 0.66 8.76 27.96
C ASP A 30 -0.20 9.33 26.82
N ALA A 31 -0.71 8.46 25.93
CA ALA A 31 -1.62 8.85 24.85
C ALA A 31 -2.98 9.31 25.42
N ARG A 32 -3.51 8.63 26.43
CA ARG A 32 -4.73 9.06 27.15
C ARG A 32 -4.59 10.45 27.70
N GLN A 33 -3.49 10.71 28.40
CA GLN A 33 -3.22 12.03 29.00
C GLN A 33 -3.08 13.13 27.95
N ARG A 34 -2.41 12.87 26.81
CA ARG A 34 -2.30 13.86 25.73
C ARG A 34 -3.64 14.19 25.09
N ILE A 35 -4.47 13.17 24.80
CA ILE A 35 -5.80 13.36 24.25
C ILE A 35 -6.66 14.19 25.20
N GLN A 36 -6.74 13.83 26.48
CA GLN A 36 -7.53 14.54 27.49
C GLN A 36 -7.08 15.98 27.68
N ARG A 37 -5.78 16.18 27.84
CA ARG A 37 -5.18 17.51 27.98
C ARG A 37 -5.51 18.42 26.78
N CYS A 38 -5.38 17.88 25.56
CA CYS A 38 -5.69 18.63 24.35
C CYS A 38 -7.19 19.00 24.27
N ARG A 39 -8.09 18.09 24.64
CA ARG A 39 -9.53 18.37 24.68
C ARG A 39 -9.88 19.41 25.73
N GLU A 40 -9.39 19.27 26.96
CA GLU A 40 -9.61 20.23 28.06
C GLU A 40 -9.11 21.62 27.71
N TYR A 41 -7.91 21.72 27.09
CA TYR A 41 -7.38 22.96 26.59
C TYR A 41 -8.30 23.62 25.54
N LEU A 42 -8.78 22.85 24.56
CA LEU A 42 -9.65 23.36 23.51
C LEU A 42 -11.01 23.83 24.09
N ASP A 43 -11.61 23.08 25.01
CA ASP A 43 -12.86 23.45 25.68
C ASP A 43 -12.72 24.75 26.46
N LYS A 44 -11.60 24.92 27.18
CA LYS A 44 -11.27 26.17 27.87
C LYS A 44 -11.14 27.35 26.91
N LYS A 45 -10.40 27.16 25.78
CA LYS A 45 -10.24 28.19 24.75
C LYS A 45 -11.57 28.61 24.13
N ILE A 46 -12.48 27.67 23.87
CA ILE A 46 -13.82 27.99 23.36
C ILE A 46 -14.63 28.81 24.38
N ALA A 47 -14.55 28.47 25.65
CA ALA A 47 -15.30 29.15 26.68
C ALA A 47 -14.77 30.59 26.95
N GLU A 48 -13.47 30.81 26.85
CA GLU A 48 -12.81 32.10 27.13
C GLU A 48 -12.78 33.01 25.90
N ASN A 49 -12.77 32.48 24.68
CA ASN A 49 -12.57 33.27 23.45
C ASN A 49 -13.89 33.58 22.75
N LYS A 50 -14.19 34.89 22.58
CA LYS A 50 -15.35 35.34 21.81
C LYS A 50 -15.10 35.42 20.29
N ALA A 51 -13.84 35.38 19.87
CA ALA A 51 -13.49 35.40 18.44
C ALA A 51 -13.76 34.04 17.79
N PRO A 52 -14.19 34.02 16.52
CA PRO A 52 -14.36 32.78 15.78
C PRO A 52 -13.05 32.00 15.66
N ILE A 53 -13.10 30.71 15.91
CA ILE A 53 -11.99 29.77 15.70
C ILE A 53 -12.36 28.85 14.52
N TYR A 54 -11.56 28.88 13.46
CA TYR A 54 -11.81 28.09 12.25
C TYR A 54 -12.04 26.60 12.57
N GLY A 55 -13.11 26.05 12.03
CA GLY A 55 -13.44 24.62 12.15
C GLY A 55 -13.79 24.16 13.58
N VAL A 56 -13.88 25.09 14.53
CA VAL A 56 -14.26 24.85 15.93
C VAL A 56 -15.57 25.54 16.24
N THR A 57 -15.68 26.86 15.95
CA THR A 57 -16.89 27.67 16.14
C THR A 57 -17.38 28.33 14.85
N THR A 58 -16.86 27.91 13.70
CA THR A 58 -17.26 28.36 12.35
C THR A 58 -17.63 27.21 11.45
N GLY A 59 -18.24 27.52 10.31
CA GLY A 59 -18.34 26.60 9.18
C GLY A 59 -16.95 26.24 8.62
N PHE A 60 -16.93 25.42 7.56
CA PHE A 60 -15.73 24.81 6.99
C PHE A 60 -15.45 25.33 5.59
N GLY A 61 -14.19 25.23 5.15
CA GLY A 61 -13.75 25.63 3.82
C GLY A 61 -14.11 27.08 3.52
N SER A 62 -14.82 27.35 2.43
CA SER A 62 -15.29 28.70 2.06
C SER A 62 -16.30 29.32 3.04
N LEU A 63 -16.89 28.53 3.93
CA LEU A 63 -17.81 28.98 4.99
C LEU A 63 -17.10 29.37 6.29
N CYS A 64 -15.79 29.50 6.29
CA CYS A 64 -14.96 29.78 7.47
C CYS A 64 -15.32 31.09 8.21
N ASN A 65 -16.01 32.02 7.57
CA ASN A 65 -16.46 33.27 8.15
C ASN A 65 -17.87 33.22 8.74
N VAL A 66 -18.55 32.07 8.68
CA VAL A 66 -19.91 31.87 9.23
C VAL A 66 -19.78 31.27 10.62
N SER A 67 -20.12 32.05 11.66
CA SER A 67 -20.13 31.56 13.05
C SER A 67 -21.36 30.68 13.31
N VAL A 68 -21.17 29.66 14.14
CA VAL A 68 -22.22 28.72 14.57
C VAL A 68 -22.41 28.86 16.08
N SER A 69 -23.65 28.80 16.55
CA SER A 69 -23.97 28.91 17.98
C SER A 69 -23.48 27.68 18.77
N ALA A 70 -23.22 27.85 20.06
CA ALA A 70 -22.73 26.76 20.91
C ALA A 70 -23.69 25.57 20.95
N GLU A 71 -24.99 25.84 20.88
CA GLU A 71 -26.06 24.83 20.91
C GLU A 71 -26.10 24.00 19.60
N GLU A 72 -25.57 24.53 18.49
CA GLU A 72 -25.60 23.89 17.19
C GLU A 72 -24.27 23.19 16.83
N LEU A 73 -23.22 23.33 17.66
CA LEU A 73 -21.90 22.77 17.35
C LEU A 73 -21.89 21.25 17.20
N GLU A 74 -22.66 20.51 18.01
CA GLU A 74 -22.77 19.05 17.88
C GLU A 74 -23.42 18.66 16.55
N GLN A 75 -24.55 19.32 16.23
CA GLN A 75 -25.25 19.08 14.96
C GLN A 75 -24.37 19.42 13.75
N LEU A 76 -23.57 20.48 13.83
CA LEU A 76 -22.61 20.86 12.80
C LEU A 76 -21.61 19.72 12.50
N GLN A 77 -21.08 19.05 13.55
CA GLN A 77 -20.12 17.96 13.36
C GLN A 77 -20.78 16.75 12.64
N VAL A 78 -22.02 16.41 13.04
CA VAL A 78 -22.76 15.30 12.40
C VAL A 78 -23.13 15.66 10.96
N ASN A 79 -23.59 16.89 10.70
CA ASN A 79 -23.90 17.39 9.36
C ASN A 79 -22.66 17.34 8.44
N LEU A 80 -21.49 17.70 8.98
CA LEU A 80 -20.22 17.61 8.26
C LEU A 80 -19.95 16.18 7.80
N MET A 81 -20.05 15.21 8.70
CA MET A 81 -19.84 13.80 8.36
C MET A 81 -20.83 13.30 7.31
N MET A 82 -22.12 13.64 7.43
CA MET A 82 -23.15 13.23 6.48
C MET A 82 -22.92 13.83 5.09
N SER A 83 -22.64 15.14 5.02
CA SER A 83 -22.49 15.84 3.75
C SER A 83 -21.20 15.50 3.01
N HIS A 84 -20.18 14.99 3.70
CA HIS A 84 -18.90 14.59 3.11
C HIS A 84 -18.83 13.10 2.75
N ALA A 85 -19.78 12.27 3.18
CA ALA A 85 -19.83 10.85 2.84
C ALA A 85 -20.48 10.62 1.47
N CYS A 86 -19.81 11.06 0.41
CA CYS A 86 -20.27 10.96 -0.99
C CYS A 86 -19.36 10.13 -1.89
N GLY A 87 -18.65 9.15 -1.30
CA GLY A 87 -17.83 8.19 -2.03
C GLY A 87 -18.63 7.23 -2.89
N VAL A 88 -18.07 6.82 -4.02
CA VAL A 88 -18.69 5.93 -5.01
C VAL A 88 -17.69 4.91 -5.57
N GLY A 89 -18.17 3.98 -6.39
CA GLY A 89 -17.37 2.96 -7.06
C GLY A 89 -17.12 1.73 -6.19
N ASP A 90 -15.99 1.07 -6.40
CA ASP A 90 -15.62 -0.14 -5.68
C ASP A 90 -15.37 0.15 -4.19
N ARG A 91 -15.60 -0.84 -3.35
CA ARG A 91 -15.27 -0.76 -1.93
C ARG A 91 -13.76 -0.86 -1.72
N VAL A 92 -13.25 -0.09 -0.77
CA VAL A 92 -11.87 -0.24 -0.28
C VAL A 92 -11.76 -1.58 0.44
N PRO A 93 -10.72 -2.40 0.16
CA PRO A 93 -10.55 -3.68 0.84
C PRO A 93 -10.44 -3.55 2.36
N ASN A 94 -11.03 -4.49 3.09
CA ASN A 94 -11.05 -4.49 4.56
C ASN A 94 -9.67 -4.41 5.19
N GLU A 95 -8.66 -5.01 4.57
CA GLU A 95 -7.27 -4.92 5.02
C GLU A 95 -6.77 -3.46 5.02
N ILE A 96 -7.07 -2.70 3.98
CA ILE A 96 -6.71 -1.28 3.88
C ILE A 96 -7.54 -0.43 4.85
N VAL A 97 -8.84 -0.72 4.99
CA VAL A 97 -9.70 -0.04 5.99
C VAL A 97 -9.17 -0.27 7.41
N LYS A 98 -8.67 -1.48 7.70
CA LYS A 98 -8.06 -1.80 9.00
C LYS A 98 -6.79 -0.99 9.25
N ILE A 99 -5.93 -0.84 8.23
CA ILE A 99 -4.75 0.05 8.31
C ILE A 99 -5.21 1.50 8.51
N MET A 100 -6.25 1.95 7.80
CA MET A 100 -6.79 3.31 7.90
C MET A 100 -7.28 3.62 9.33
N LEU A 101 -7.99 2.68 9.97
CA LEU A 101 -8.38 2.77 11.38
C LEU A 101 -7.17 2.92 12.30
N LEU A 102 -6.15 2.05 12.15
CA LEU A 102 -4.92 2.12 12.93
C LEU A 102 -4.23 3.48 12.79
N LEU A 103 -4.05 3.96 11.57
CA LEU A 103 -3.37 5.23 11.31
C LEU A 103 -4.18 6.43 11.83
N LYS A 104 -5.52 6.39 11.74
CA LYS A 104 -6.37 7.44 12.34
C LYS A 104 -6.24 7.44 13.86
N ILE A 105 -6.29 6.29 14.51
CA ILE A 105 -6.09 6.15 15.96
C ILE A 105 -4.71 6.70 16.36
N GLN A 106 -3.65 6.30 15.64
CA GLN A 106 -2.28 6.77 15.90
C GLN A 106 -2.18 8.30 15.81
N SER A 107 -2.69 8.89 14.74
CA SER A 107 -2.67 10.35 14.52
C SER A 107 -3.41 11.11 15.63
N LEU A 108 -4.60 10.67 16.00
CA LEU A 108 -5.38 11.29 17.08
C LEU A 108 -4.72 11.15 18.46
N SER A 109 -3.95 10.09 18.67
CA SER A 109 -3.28 9.79 19.95
C SER A 109 -2.13 10.73 20.29
N TYR A 110 -1.64 11.49 19.30
CA TYR A 110 -0.61 12.51 19.56
C TYR A 110 -1.12 13.72 20.36
N GLY A 111 -2.45 13.92 20.44
CA GLY A 111 -3.04 14.97 21.26
C GLY A 111 -2.96 16.37 20.66
N PHE A 112 -3.06 16.49 19.33
CA PHE A 112 -3.11 17.78 18.61
C PHE A 112 -4.45 18.04 17.91
N SER A 113 -5.42 17.11 18.04
CA SER A 113 -6.67 17.15 17.28
C SER A 113 -7.89 17.62 18.08
N GLY A 114 -7.79 17.72 19.39
CA GLY A 114 -8.91 18.13 20.26
C GLY A 114 -10.07 17.13 20.30
N CYS A 115 -9.84 15.85 20.03
CA CYS A 115 -10.82 14.78 20.17
C CYS A 115 -11.05 14.41 21.64
N LYS A 116 -12.25 13.90 21.92
CA LYS A 116 -12.53 13.21 23.20
C LYS A 116 -11.90 11.82 23.23
N LEU A 117 -11.60 11.36 24.42
CA LEU A 117 -11.07 10.03 24.67
C LEU A 117 -12.01 8.93 24.14
N ASP A 118 -13.31 9.05 24.40
CA ASP A 118 -14.34 8.09 24.00
C ASP A 118 -14.38 7.87 22.48
N THR A 119 -14.11 8.91 21.70
CA THR A 119 -14.08 8.83 20.24
C THR A 119 -12.89 7.97 19.76
N VAL A 120 -11.72 8.16 20.37
CA VAL A 120 -10.52 7.36 20.03
C VAL A 120 -10.68 5.91 20.50
N GLU A 121 -11.22 5.70 21.69
CA GLU A 121 -11.51 4.36 22.21
C GLU A 121 -12.52 3.61 21.34
N ARG A 122 -13.55 4.27 20.79
CA ARG A 122 -14.49 3.64 19.89
C ARG A 122 -13.85 3.22 18.56
N LEU A 123 -12.90 4.00 18.03
CA LEU A 123 -12.11 3.58 16.85
C LEU A 123 -11.28 2.33 17.17
N ILE A 124 -10.68 2.26 18.38
CA ILE A 124 -9.96 1.06 18.86
C ILE A 124 -10.92 -0.12 18.98
N ASP A 125 -12.14 0.08 19.47
CA ASP A 125 -13.16 -0.96 19.55
C ASP A 125 -13.51 -1.51 18.15
N PHE A 126 -13.66 -0.64 17.15
CA PHE A 126 -13.90 -1.06 15.76
C PHE A 126 -12.75 -1.90 15.23
N PHE A 127 -11.51 -1.42 15.38
CA PHE A 127 -10.32 -2.16 14.98
C PHE A 127 -10.26 -3.54 15.66
N ASN A 128 -10.44 -3.56 16.98
CA ASN A 128 -10.31 -4.75 17.80
C ASN A 128 -11.39 -5.81 17.55
N ASN A 129 -12.56 -5.40 17.10
CA ASN A 129 -13.66 -6.29 16.80
C ASN A 129 -13.79 -6.62 15.31
N ASN A 130 -12.85 -6.18 14.46
CA ASN A 130 -12.89 -6.34 12.99
C ASN A 130 -14.22 -5.80 12.41
N ILE A 131 -14.65 -4.64 12.89
CA ILE A 131 -15.77 -3.89 12.33
C ILE A 131 -15.19 -2.96 11.29
N TYR A 132 -15.48 -3.19 10.01
CA TYR A 132 -14.94 -2.46 8.89
C TYR A 132 -15.98 -1.50 8.32
N PRO A 133 -15.86 -0.17 8.55
CA PRO A 133 -16.70 0.80 7.84
C PRO A 133 -16.59 0.63 6.33
N ILE A 134 -17.71 0.72 5.62
CA ILE A 134 -17.74 0.65 4.17
C ILE A 134 -17.22 1.98 3.61
N VAL A 135 -16.04 1.93 3.01
CA VAL A 135 -15.36 3.06 2.37
C VAL A 135 -15.29 2.79 0.87
N TYR A 136 -15.37 3.83 0.04
CA TYR A 136 -15.33 3.71 -1.42
C TYR A 136 -14.05 4.27 -2.00
N MET A 137 -13.62 3.70 -3.12
CA MET A 137 -12.37 4.05 -3.80
C MET A 137 -12.36 5.49 -4.35
N GLN A 138 -13.52 6.00 -4.80
CA GLN A 138 -13.62 7.30 -5.49
C GLN A 138 -14.31 8.33 -4.61
N GLY A 139 -13.77 9.56 -4.60
CA GLY A 139 -14.38 10.70 -3.90
C GLY A 139 -13.37 11.71 -3.34
N SER A 140 -12.12 11.31 -3.07
CA SER A 140 -11.10 12.23 -2.54
C SER A 140 -10.26 12.85 -3.66
N LEU A 141 -10.01 14.17 -3.56
CA LEU A 141 -9.01 14.91 -4.34
C LEU A 141 -7.67 15.02 -3.61
N GLY A 142 -7.63 14.65 -2.32
CA GLY A 142 -6.50 14.97 -1.46
C GLY A 142 -6.36 16.47 -1.18
N ALA A 143 -7.49 17.22 -1.25
CA ALA A 143 -7.53 18.67 -1.05
C ALA A 143 -7.28 19.03 0.43
N SER A 144 -8.25 18.73 1.29
CA SER A 144 -8.11 18.84 2.75
C SER A 144 -7.78 17.48 3.36
N GLY A 145 -6.87 16.74 2.73
CA GLY A 145 -6.66 15.32 2.95
C GLY A 145 -7.80 14.49 2.36
N ASP A 146 -8.14 13.43 3.04
CA ASP A 146 -9.04 12.37 2.58
C ASP A 146 -10.47 12.53 3.12
N LEU A 147 -11.11 13.71 2.94
CA LEU A 147 -12.41 14.02 3.54
C LEU A 147 -13.47 12.94 3.32
N VAL A 148 -13.71 12.55 2.07
CA VAL A 148 -14.76 11.61 1.71
C VAL A 148 -14.53 10.21 2.29
N PRO A 149 -13.39 9.53 2.09
CA PRO A 149 -13.17 8.21 2.67
C PRO A 149 -13.15 8.24 4.20
N LEU A 150 -12.62 9.28 4.84
CA LEU A 150 -12.61 9.40 6.29
C LEU A 150 -13.99 9.73 6.86
N ALA A 151 -14.87 10.40 6.10
CA ALA A 151 -16.28 10.54 6.46
C ALA A 151 -16.97 9.16 6.51
N HIS A 152 -16.82 8.36 5.46
CA HIS A 152 -17.34 6.99 5.45
C HIS A 152 -16.75 6.13 6.59
N LEU A 153 -15.46 6.26 6.89
CA LEU A 153 -14.81 5.57 8.00
C LEU A 153 -15.46 5.90 9.36
N SER A 154 -15.90 7.15 9.50
CA SER A 154 -16.32 7.71 10.79
C SER A 154 -17.83 7.71 11.01
N LEU A 155 -18.67 7.66 9.96
CA LEU A 155 -20.14 7.63 10.09
C LEU A 155 -20.67 6.58 11.08
N PRO A 156 -20.15 5.34 11.12
CA PRO A 156 -20.67 4.33 12.04
C PRO A 156 -20.46 4.64 13.52
N LEU A 157 -19.52 5.53 13.85
CA LEU A 157 -19.32 5.99 15.25
C LEU A 157 -20.57 6.68 15.81
N VAL A 158 -21.30 7.38 14.94
CA VAL A 158 -22.54 8.11 15.29
C VAL A 158 -23.81 7.33 14.89
N GLY A 159 -23.68 6.05 14.53
CA GLY A 159 -24.79 5.18 14.16
C GLY A 159 -25.28 5.31 12.70
N LEU A 160 -24.55 6.05 11.87
CA LEU A 160 -24.89 6.23 10.46
C LEU A 160 -23.98 5.36 9.55
N GLY A 161 -24.20 5.39 8.24
CA GLY A 161 -23.41 4.62 7.28
C GLY A 161 -23.55 3.11 7.42
N GLU A 162 -22.60 2.37 6.85
CA GLU A 162 -22.59 0.92 6.81
C GLU A 162 -21.23 0.36 7.24
N VAL A 163 -21.25 -0.86 7.76
CA VAL A 163 -20.06 -1.63 8.12
C VAL A 163 -20.16 -3.05 7.60
N GLU A 164 -19.02 -3.69 7.37
CA GLU A 164 -18.93 -5.14 7.28
C GLU A 164 -18.48 -5.69 8.65
N PHE A 165 -19.26 -6.61 9.18
CA PHE A 165 -18.99 -7.27 10.44
C PHE A 165 -19.41 -8.74 10.38
N GLU A 166 -18.52 -9.67 10.75
CA GLU A 166 -18.74 -11.13 10.69
C GLU A 166 -19.16 -11.63 9.28
N GLY A 167 -18.67 -10.97 8.22
CA GLY A 167 -18.98 -11.30 6.83
C GLY A 167 -20.32 -10.76 6.32
N GLU A 168 -21.05 -10.01 7.13
CA GLU A 168 -22.33 -9.37 6.76
C GLU A 168 -22.21 -7.85 6.71
N VAL A 169 -22.90 -7.22 5.76
CA VAL A 169 -23.05 -5.77 5.69
C VAL A 169 -24.27 -5.35 6.49
N MET A 170 -24.08 -4.39 7.39
CA MET A 170 -25.15 -3.84 8.21
C MET A 170 -24.97 -2.34 8.44
N THR A 171 -26.02 -1.67 8.94
CA THR A 171 -25.96 -0.25 9.26
C THR A 171 -25.09 0.01 10.50
N GLY A 172 -24.52 1.23 10.60
CA GLY A 172 -23.80 1.66 11.80
C GLY A 172 -24.64 1.52 13.07
N ALA A 173 -25.93 1.88 13.02
CA ALA A 173 -26.84 1.68 14.16
C ALA A 173 -26.97 0.22 14.58
N ALA A 174 -27.12 -0.70 13.61
CA ALA A 174 -27.28 -2.13 13.89
C ALA A 174 -26.04 -2.75 14.55
N VAL A 175 -24.83 -2.39 14.08
CA VAL A 175 -23.61 -2.91 14.71
C VAL A 175 -23.41 -2.35 16.12
N LEU A 176 -23.72 -1.07 16.37
CA LEU A 176 -23.67 -0.48 17.70
C LEU A 176 -24.65 -1.19 18.66
N GLU A 177 -25.91 -1.41 18.23
CA GLU A 177 -26.89 -2.16 19.00
C GLU A 177 -26.41 -3.59 19.29
N LYS A 178 -25.92 -4.32 18.27
CA LYS A 178 -25.37 -5.70 18.41
C LYS A 178 -24.24 -5.77 19.43
N LYS A 179 -23.43 -4.71 19.55
CA LYS A 179 -22.31 -4.62 20.52
C LYS A 179 -22.72 -4.02 21.86
N GLY A 180 -23.97 -3.55 22.02
CA GLY A 180 -24.45 -2.85 23.23
C GLY A 180 -23.80 -1.47 23.41
N TRP A 181 -23.36 -0.85 22.33
CA TRP A 181 -22.72 0.47 22.34
C TRP A 181 -23.71 1.57 21.96
N LYS A 182 -23.56 2.73 22.59
CA LYS A 182 -24.30 3.93 22.21
C LYS A 182 -23.54 4.68 21.09
N PRO A 183 -24.24 5.38 20.19
CA PRO A 183 -23.59 6.33 19.28
C PRO A 183 -22.74 7.35 20.04
N ILE A 184 -21.62 7.78 19.46
CA ILE A 184 -20.78 8.84 20.01
C ILE A 184 -21.44 10.19 19.76
N HIS A 185 -21.50 11.04 20.79
CA HIS A 185 -21.87 12.45 20.67
C HIS A 185 -20.60 13.27 20.40
N LEU A 186 -20.52 13.93 19.25
CA LEU A 186 -19.32 14.66 18.84
C LEU A 186 -19.29 16.05 19.48
N ALA A 187 -18.20 16.39 20.13
CA ALA A 187 -17.94 17.76 20.57
C ALA A 187 -17.44 18.62 19.40
N SER A 188 -17.34 19.92 19.59
CA SER A 188 -16.76 20.86 18.64
C SER A 188 -15.40 20.38 18.13
N LYS A 189 -15.12 20.55 16.83
CA LYS A 189 -13.93 20.08 16.11
C LYS A 189 -13.82 18.57 15.86
N GLU A 190 -14.51 17.71 16.60
CA GLU A 190 -14.33 16.25 16.45
C GLU A 190 -14.70 15.72 15.07
N GLY A 191 -15.76 16.24 14.44
CA GLY A 191 -16.09 15.89 13.06
C GLY A 191 -14.93 16.19 12.12
N LEU A 192 -14.37 17.37 12.20
CA LEU A 192 -13.23 17.76 11.36
C LEU A 192 -11.96 16.95 11.70
N ALA A 193 -11.68 16.67 12.97
CA ALA A 193 -10.56 15.84 13.38
C ALA A 193 -10.67 14.39 12.82
N LEU A 194 -11.88 13.88 12.69
CA LEU A 194 -12.13 12.56 12.12
C LEU A 194 -11.98 12.54 10.59
N LEU A 195 -12.47 13.57 9.90
CA LEU A 195 -12.51 13.62 8.44
C LEU A 195 -11.23 14.15 7.79
N ASN A 196 -10.56 15.07 8.46
CA ASN A 196 -9.37 15.75 7.94
C ASN A 196 -8.11 14.87 8.15
N GLY A 197 -7.17 14.92 7.22
CA GLY A 197 -5.94 14.15 7.27
C GLY A 197 -5.75 13.18 6.12
N THR A 198 -4.63 12.46 6.12
CA THR A 198 -4.11 11.67 4.99
C THR A 198 -4.23 10.16 5.17
N GLN A 199 -5.03 9.69 6.11
CA GLN A 199 -5.01 8.28 6.53
C GLN A 199 -5.49 7.30 5.46
N ASN A 200 -6.35 7.72 4.52
CA ASN A 200 -6.71 6.88 3.38
C ASN A 200 -5.51 6.71 2.42
N MET A 201 -4.92 7.80 1.96
CA MET A 201 -3.72 7.77 1.11
C MET A 201 -2.59 6.98 1.78
N SER A 202 -2.34 7.26 3.07
CA SER A 202 -1.30 6.59 3.86
C SER A 202 -1.56 5.10 4.05
N SER A 203 -2.81 4.67 4.19
CA SER A 203 -3.15 3.25 4.33
C SER A 203 -2.85 2.45 3.05
N PHE A 204 -3.17 3.00 1.89
CA PHE A 204 -2.78 2.43 0.61
C PHE A 204 -1.26 2.43 0.41
N ALA A 205 -0.58 3.52 0.81
CA ALA A 205 0.87 3.63 0.70
C ALA A 205 1.59 2.60 1.59
N VAL A 206 1.15 2.40 2.83
CA VAL A 206 1.68 1.38 3.74
C VAL A 206 1.47 -0.02 3.16
N TRP A 207 0.25 -0.33 2.74
CA TRP A 207 -0.05 -1.62 2.09
C TRP A 207 0.82 -1.82 0.85
N GLY A 208 0.90 -0.80 -0.02
CA GLY A 208 1.71 -0.83 -1.24
C GLY A 208 3.20 -1.03 -0.97
N LEU A 209 3.75 -0.41 0.08
CA LEU A 209 5.14 -0.60 0.50
C LEU A 209 5.41 -2.02 1.01
N LEU A 210 4.52 -2.56 1.84
CA LEU A 210 4.64 -3.96 2.31
C LEU A 210 4.62 -4.93 1.13
N GLN A 211 3.74 -4.71 0.16
CA GLN A 211 3.75 -5.50 -1.09
C GLN A 211 5.02 -5.27 -1.89
N ALA A 212 5.48 -4.03 -2.06
CA ALA A 212 6.68 -3.72 -2.85
C ALA A 212 7.95 -4.37 -2.28
N MET A 213 8.11 -4.37 -0.97
CA MET A 213 9.23 -5.03 -0.29
C MET A 213 9.20 -6.54 -0.56
N LYS A 214 8.05 -7.19 -0.40
CA LYS A 214 7.85 -8.62 -0.66
C LYS A 214 8.08 -8.96 -2.15
N LEU A 215 7.47 -8.21 -3.06
CA LEU A 215 7.59 -8.43 -4.50
C LEU A 215 9.00 -8.17 -5.03
N SER A 216 9.73 -7.21 -4.46
CA SER A 216 11.14 -6.94 -4.81
C SER A 216 12.06 -8.10 -4.44
N ASP A 217 11.83 -8.76 -3.32
CA ASP A 217 12.55 -9.97 -2.91
C ASP A 217 12.22 -11.16 -3.82
N TRP A 218 10.93 -11.38 -4.12
CA TRP A 218 10.52 -12.39 -5.08
C TRP A 218 11.05 -12.14 -6.48
N ALA A 219 11.11 -10.89 -6.94
CA ALA A 219 11.64 -10.55 -8.25
C ALA A 219 13.10 -11.00 -8.42
N ASP A 220 13.94 -10.85 -7.39
CA ASP A 220 15.32 -11.34 -7.42
C ASP A 220 15.40 -12.88 -7.49
N LYS A 221 14.63 -13.57 -6.65
CA LYS A 221 14.58 -15.04 -6.61
C LYS A 221 14.11 -15.64 -7.94
N ILE A 222 13.05 -15.07 -8.52
CA ILE A 222 12.49 -15.49 -9.80
C ILE A 222 13.47 -15.17 -10.95
N ALA A 223 14.13 -14.01 -10.90
CA ALA A 223 15.14 -13.65 -11.90
C ALA A 223 16.32 -14.63 -11.90
N VAL A 224 16.75 -15.13 -10.73
CA VAL A 224 17.79 -16.17 -10.63
C VAL A 224 17.32 -17.50 -11.20
N MET A 225 16.09 -17.92 -10.90
CA MET A 225 15.51 -19.13 -11.50
C MET A 225 15.45 -19.01 -13.03
N SER A 226 15.01 -17.88 -13.54
CA SER A 226 14.99 -17.56 -14.98
C SER A 226 16.40 -17.54 -15.58
N LEU A 227 17.39 -16.96 -14.88
CA LEU A 227 18.78 -16.87 -15.33
C LEU A 227 19.42 -18.23 -15.48
N ASP A 228 19.27 -19.11 -14.49
CA ASP A 228 19.77 -20.48 -14.53
C ASP A 228 19.08 -21.29 -15.64
N ALA A 229 17.76 -21.20 -15.74
CA ALA A 229 17.00 -21.87 -16.80
C ALA A 229 17.40 -21.36 -18.21
N TYR A 230 17.74 -20.08 -18.35
CA TYR A 230 18.19 -19.47 -19.62
C TYR A 230 19.68 -19.70 -19.93
N GLU A 231 20.43 -20.41 -19.06
CA GLU A 231 21.89 -20.56 -19.12
C GLU A 231 22.64 -19.22 -19.16
N GLY A 232 22.16 -18.28 -18.34
CA GLY A 232 22.70 -16.95 -18.25
C GLY A 232 24.12 -16.90 -17.65
N ARG A 233 24.72 -15.73 -17.64
CA ARG A 233 26.10 -15.48 -17.22
C ARG A 233 26.18 -14.85 -15.84
N PRO A 234 27.13 -15.26 -14.97
CA PRO A 234 27.29 -14.68 -13.63
C PRO A 234 28.10 -13.37 -13.60
N GLU A 235 28.88 -13.05 -14.65
CA GLU A 235 29.79 -11.92 -14.64
C GLU A 235 29.12 -10.56 -14.42
N PRO A 236 27.89 -10.29 -14.91
CA PRO A 236 27.19 -9.04 -14.64
C PRO A 236 26.96 -8.74 -13.14
N PHE A 237 27.05 -9.73 -12.27
CA PHE A 237 26.86 -9.60 -10.82
C PHE A 237 28.17 -9.47 -10.04
N THR A 238 29.30 -9.30 -10.73
CA THR A 238 30.62 -9.16 -10.11
C THR A 238 30.74 -7.82 -9.39
N PRO A 239 31.19 -7.79 -8.10
CA PRO A 239 31.26 -6.55 -7.32
C PRO A 239 32.01 -5.40 -7.97
N ALA A 240 33.09 -5.69 -8.73
CA ALA A 240 33.87 -4.67 -9.42
C ALA A 240 33.04 -3.84 -10.43
N VAL A 241 32.01 -4.46 -11.06
CA VAL A 241 31.10 -3.76 -12.00
C VAL A 241 30.30 -2.69 -11.26
N HIS A 242 29.89 -2.98 -10.02
CA HIS A 242 29.00 -2.11 -9.24
C HIS A 242 29.78 -1.07 -8.41
N ALA A 243 31.05 -1.34 -8.11
CA ALA A 243 31.93 -0.40 -7.41
C ALA A 243 32.20 0.88 -8.20
N VAL A 244 32.23 0.80 -9.54
CA VAL A 244 32.45 1.97 -10.42
C VAL A 244 31.17 2.77 -10.73
N ARG A 245 29.99 2.25 -10.30
CA ARG A 245 28.69 2.92 -10.38
C ARG A 245 27.88 2.63 -9.12
N PRO A 246 28.21 3.26 -7.98
CA PRO A 246 27.86 2.79 -6.65
C PRO A 246 26.45 3.21 -6.18
N HIS A 247 25.40 2.93 -6.96
CA HIS A 247 24.03 3.02 -6.48
C HIS A 247 23.77 1.88 -5.49
N LYS A 248 23.21 2.23 -4.33
CA LYS A 248 23.04 1.26 -3.23
C LYS A 248 22.17 0.07 -3.64
N GLY A 249 21.01 0.31 -4.21
CA GLY A 249 20.10 -0.77 -4.63
C GLY A 249 20.74 -1.67 -5.72
N GLN A 250 21.56 -1.11 -6.60
CA GLN A 250 22.31 -1.88 -7.61
C GLN A 250 23.33 -2.80 -6.96
N ILE A 251 24.08 -2.32 -5.97
CA ILE A 251 25.06 -3.11 -5.21
C ILE A 251 24.36 -4.23 -4.44
N ASP A 252 23.31 -3.87 -3.70
CA ASP A 252 22.55 -4.82 -2.87
C ASP A 252 21.91 -5.92 -3.74
N THR A 253 21.35 -5.55 -4.89
CA THR A 253 20.75 -6.52 -5.83
C THR A 253 21.81 -7.46 -6.40
N ALA A 254 22.96 -6.95 -6.83
CA ALA A 254 24.03 -7.79 -7.37
C ALA A 254 24.56 -8.78 -6.31
N ALA A 255 24.72 -8.32 -5.07
CA ALA A 255 25.13 -9.17 -3.95
C ALA A 255 24.09 -10.26 -3.65
N HIS A 256 22.81 -9.92 -3.60
CA HIS A 256 21.71 -10.84 -3.38
C HIS A 256 21.60 -11.91 -4.48
N ILE A 257 21.64 -11.49 -5.75
CA ILE A 257 21.64 -12.42 -6.91
C ILE A 257 22.83 -13.38 -6.82
N LYS A 258 24.03 -12.86 -6.51
CA LYS A 258 25.22 -13.70 -6.34
C LYS A 258 25.07 -14.72 -5.25
N GLN A 259 24.52 -14.33 -4.09
CA GLN A 259 24.21 -15.23 -2.98
C GLN A 259 23.20 -16.31 -3.39
N LEU A 260 22.14 -15.92 -4.09
CA LEU A 260 21.12 -16.85 -4.59
C LEU A 260 21.67 -17.85 -5.62
N LEU A 261 22.75 -17.53 -6.35
CA LEU A 261 23.41 -18.40 -7.32
C LEU A 261 24.43 -19.37 -6.69
N GLU A 262 24.78 -19.22 -5.42
CA GLU A 262 25.79 -20.06 -4.77
C GLU A 262 25.40 -21.54 -4.81
N GLY A 263 26.32 -22.35 -5.36
CA GLY A 263 26.13 -23.79 -5.49
C GLY A 263 25.44 -24.25 -6.78
N SER A 264 24.91 -23.34 -7.64
CA SER A 264 24.29 -23.70 -8.90
C SER A 264 25.26 -24.47 -9.81
N GLU A 265 24.84 -25.64 -10.30
CA GLU A 265 25.55 -26.41 -11.32
C GLU A 265 25.36 -25.77 -12.72
N LEU A 266 24.19 -25.19 -12.97
CA LEU A 266 23.81 -24.55 -14.23
C LEU A 266 24.66 -23.30 -14.50
N ILE A 267 24.84 -22.45 -13.49
CA ILE A 267 25.62 -21.21 -13.67
C ILE A 267 27.09 -21.48 -13.97
N LYS A 268 27.62 -22.63 -13.51
CA LYS A 268 29.01 -23.05 -13.72
C LYS A 268 29.28 -23.67 -15.09
N GLN A 269 28.22 -24.01 -15.85
CA GLN A 269 28.40 -24.60 -17.18
C GLN A 269 29.11 -23.61 -18.14
N PRO A 270 29.90 -24.11 -19.10
CA PRO A 270 30.46 -23.29 -20.14
C PRO A 270 29.39 -22.51 -20.90
N LYS A 271 29.64 -21.22 -21.16
CA LYS A 271 28.67 -20.32 -21.79
C LYS A 271 28.96 -20.16 -23.26
N THR A 272 28.02 -20.50 -24.13
CA THR A 272 28.14 -20.39 -25.57
C THR A 272 28.05 -18.94 -26.07
N TYR A 273 27.28 -18.10 -25.40
CA TYR A 273 27.01 -16.72 -25.78
C TYR A 273 27.94 -15.75 -25.04
N VAL A 274 28.43 -14.73 -25.73
CA VAL A 274 29.37 -13.73 -25.17
C VAL A 274 28.68 -12.86 -24.10
N GLN A 275 27.39 -12.56 -24.29
CA GLN A 275 26.61 -11.75 -23.35
C GLN A 275 25.13 -12.16 -23.33
N ASP A 276 24.44 -11.80 -22.24
CA ASP A 276 23.01 -12.02 -22.09
C ASP A 276 22.19 -10.81 -22.58
N PRO A 277 20.90 -11.01 -22.90
CA PRO A 277 19.95 -9.91 -23.07
C PRO A 277 19.88 -9.04 -21.80
N TYR A 278 19.46 -7.79 -21.97
CA TYR A 278 19.38 -6.81 -20.87
C TYR A 278 18.48 -7.28 -19.73
N SER A 279 17.39 -8.00 -20.02
CA SER A 279 16.49 -8.51 -19.00
C SER A 279 17.13 -9.48 -18.00
N PHE A 280 18.30 -10.01 -18.31
CA PHE A 280 19.14 -10.82 -17.41
C PHE A 280 20.34 -10.03 -16.89
N ARG A 281 21.17 -9.47 -17.76
CA ARG A 281 22.42 -8.82 -17.34
C ARG A 281 22.23 -7.45 -16.66
N CYS A 282 21.08 -6.78 -16.86
CA CYS A 282 20.79 -5.49 -16.26
C CYS A 282 19.84 -5.60 -15.04
N VAL A 283 19.63 -6.81 -14.51
CA VAL A 283 18.86 -7.02 -13.26
C VAL A 283 19.38 -6.12 -12.13
N PRO A 284 20.69 -6.00 -11.84
CA PRO A 284 21.15 -5.12 -10.76
C PRO A 284 20.77 -3.66 -10.94
N GLN A 285 20.79 -3.15 -12.19
CA GLN A 285 20.46 -1.76 -12.49
C GLN A 285 18.96 -1.49 -12.34
N VAL A 286 18.09 -2.39 -12.84
CA VAL A 286 16.64 -2.19 -12.85
C VAL A 286 16.02 -2.49 -11.48
N HIS A 287 16.30 -3.68 -10.94
CA HIS A 287 15.79 -4.04 -9.60
C HIS A 287 16.39 -3.11 -8.53
N GLY A 288 17.67 -2.71 -8.71
CA GLY A 288 18.33 -1.79 -7.80
C GLY A 288 17.68 -0.41 -7.79
N ALA A 289 17.34 0.15 -8.95
CA ALA A 289 16.62 1.42 -9.05
C ALA A 289 15.24 1.34 -8.37
N ALA A 290 14.52 0.23 -8.54
CA ALA A 290 13.25 0.01 -7.85
C ALA A 290 13.44 -0.05 -6.32
N LYS A 291 14.49 -0.74 -5.82
CA LYS A 291 14.82 -0.81 -4.38
C LYS A 291 15.19 0.55 -3.79
N ASP A 292 15.98 1.35 -4.50
CA ASP A 292 16.33 2.71 -4.05
C ASP A 292 15.07 3.59 -3.95
N THR A 293 14.14 3.46 -4.92
CA THR A 293 12.85 4.16 -4.89
C THR A 293 11.97 3.67 -3.74
N ILE A 294 11.85 2.36 -3.53
CA ILE A 294 11.09 1.78 -2.39
C ILE A 294 11.62 2.31 -1.06
N ASN A 295 12.94 2.37 -0.88
CA ASN A 295 13.57 2.89 0.34
C ASN A 295 13.31 4.39 0.55
N TYR A 296 13.34 5.19 -0.52
CA TYR A 296 12.96 6.60 -0.45
C TYR A 296 11.50 6.77 -0.03
N VAL A 297 10.58 6.08 -0.71
CA VAL A 297 9.14 6.13 -0.39
C VAL A 297 8.90 5.70 1.05
N LYS A 298 9.56 4.61 1.49
CA LYS A 298 9.48 4.14 2.87
C LYS A 298 9.83 5.23 3.87
N SER A 299 10.91 5.98 3.64
CA SER A 299 11.34 7.05 4.57
C SER A 299 10.32 8.19 4.69
N VAL A 300 9.61 8.51 3.60
CA VAL A 300 8.57 9.55 3.61
C VAL A 300 7.30 9.05 4.31
N ILE A 301 6.82 7.87 3.94
CA ILE A 301 5.59 7.30 4.52
C ILE A 301 5.78 6.99 6.01
N ASP A 302 6.98 6.56 6.40
CA ASP A 302 7.33 6.33 7.81
C ASP A 302 7.20 7.61 8.66
N THR A 303 7.54 8.77 8.10
CA THR A 303 7.29 10.07 8.72
C THR A 303 5.80 10.38 8.79
N GLU A 304 5.07 10.19 7.69
CA GLU A 304 3.65 10.53 7.59
C GLU A 304 2.78 9.75 8.58
N ILE A 305 2.98 8.45 8.73
CA ILE A 305 2.19 7.63 9.66
C ILE A 305 2.44 7.95 11.14
N ASN A 306 3.48 8.73 11.42
CA ASN A 306 3.84 9.24 12.75
C ASN A 306 3.51 10.75 12.91
N SER A 307 2.57 11.27 12.11
CA SER A 307 2.23 12.70 12.09
C SER A 307 0.78 12.94 12.48
N ALA A 308 0.52 14.15 13.01
CA ALA A 308 -0.83 14.70 13.16
C ALA A 308 -1.15 15.50 11.90
N THR A 309 -2.12 15.05 11.11
CA THR A 309 -2.40 15.56 9.76
C THR A 309 -3.78 16.18 9.62
N ASP A 310 -4.45 16.53 10.73
CA ASP A 310 -5.71 17.26 10.71
C ASP A 310 -5.51 18.78 10.88
N ASN A 311 -6.60 19.53 10.74
CA ASN A 311 -6.64 20.99 10.85
C ASN A 311 -7.96 21.45 11.52
N PRO A 312 -7.96 22.50 12.35
CA PRO A 312 -6.79 23.21 12.88
C PRO A 312 -5.97 22.36 13.85
N THR A 313 -4.67 22.66 13.93
CA THR A 313 -3.78 22.01 14.91
C THR A 313 -3.94 22.70 16.26
N VAL A 314 -4.14 21.89 17.31
CA VAL A 314 -4.28 22.35 18.70
C VAL A 314 -2.97 22.09 19.43
N CYS A 315 -2.29 23.15 19.88
CA CYS A 315 -1.01 23.09 20.57
C CYS A 315 -1.15 23.63 22.00
N PRO A 316 -1.48 22.77 22.98
CA PRO A 316 -1.72 23.23 24.37
C PRO A 316 -0.50 23.86 25.04
N ASP A 317 0.71 23.39 24.70
CA ASP A 317 1.95 23.89 25.32
C ASP A 317 2.32 25.30 24.87
N GLU A 318 2.01 25.63 23.62
CA GLU A 318 2.25 26.92 23.00
C GLU A 318 1.07 27.90 23.16
N ASP A 319 -0.02 27.46 23.77
CA ASP A 319 -1.29 28.17 23.88
C ASP A 319 -1.89 28.58 22.53
N LEU A 320 -1.83 27.71 21.53
CA LEU A 320 -2.20 28.01 20.15
C LEU A 320 -3.26 27.04 19.60
N VAL A 321 -4.16 27.57 18.77
CA VAL A 321 -5.02 26.82 17.84
C VAL A 321 -4.85 27.44 16.47
N ILE A 322 -4.23 26.72 15.54
CA ILE A 322 -3.74 27.27 14.26
C ILE A 322 -4.36 26.51 13.09
N SER A 323 -4.99 27.28 12.16
CA SER A 323 -5.34 26.74 10.85
C SER A 323 -4.13 26.77 9.93
N ALA A 324 -3.72 25.59 9.45
CA ALA A 324 -2.55 25.38 8.59
C ALA A 324 -2.85 24.32 7.52
N GLY A 325 -1.83 23.76 6.87
CA GLY A 325 -1.95 22.88 5.73
C GLY A 325 -1.48 21.44 5.97
N ASN A 326 -1.39 20.96 7.21
CA ASN A 326 -0.85 19.60 7.52
C ASN A 326 -1.69 18.46 6.95
N PHE A 327 -2.90 18.74 6.51
CA PHE A 327 -3.76 17.79 5.80
C PHE A 327 -3.36 17.60 4.33
N HIS A 328 -2.52 18.47 3.76
CA HIS A 328 -2.23 18.43 2.33
C HIS A 328 -1.47 17.17 1.95
N GLY A 329 -2.03 16.41 1.00
CA GLY A 329 -1.50 15.09 0.63
C GLY A 329 -0.24 15.11 -0.25
N GLU A 330 0.25 16.28 -0.70
CA GLU A 330 1.39 16.37 -1.62
C GLU A 330 2.66 15.65 -1.16
N PRO A 331 3.07 15.74 0.14
CA PRO A 331 4.25 15.03 0.60
C PRO A 331 4.24 13.52 0.34
N ILE A 332 3.05 12.91 0.26
CA ILE A 332 2.90 11.47 0.01
C ILE A 332 2.38 11.13 -1.38
N ALA A 333 1.73 12.07 -2.08
CA ALA A 333 1.23 11.85 -3.44
C ALA A 333 2.36 11.54 -4.43
N LEU A 334 3.43 12.34 -4.42
CA LEU A 334 4.63 12.11 -5.24
C LEU A 334 5.28 10.76 -4.95
N PRO A 335 5.62 10.39 -3.69
CA PRO A 335 6.19 9.08 -3.39
C PRO A 335 5.28 7.91 -3.77
N ILE A 336 3.97 8.04 -3.65
CA ILE A 336 3.01 6.99 -4.06
C ILE A 336 3.10 6.74 -5.58
N ASP A 337 3.14 7.79 -6.40
CA ASP A 337 3.34 7.67 -7.85
C ASP A 337 4.73 7.06 -8.17
N PHE A 338 5.78 7.44 -7.44
CA PHE A 338 7.12 6.85 -7.62
C PHE A 338 7.13 5.35 -7.30
N LEU A 339 6.41 4.93 -6.26
CA LEU A 339 6.30 3.51 -5.90
C LEU A 339 5.57 2.70 -6.97
N ALA A 340 4.51 3.25 -7.57
CA ALA A 340 3.81 2.62 -8.68
C ALA A 340 4.73 2.42 -9.89
N ILE A 341 5.55 3.43 -10.24
CA ILE A 341 6.54 3.35 -11.31
C ILE A 341 7.59 2.28 -10.99
N ALA A 342 8.13 2.26 -9.78
CA ALA A 342 9.13 1.28 -9.36
C ALA A 342 8.63 -0.17 -9.44
N LEU A 343 7.40 -0.42 -8.99
CA LEU A 343 6.77 -1.75 -9.10
C LEU A 343 6.55 -2.15 -10.56
N ASN A 344 6.12 -1.21 -11.41
CA ASN A 344 5.94 -1.50 -12.83
C ASN A 344 7.27 -1.84 -13.53
N GLU A 345 8.40 -1.26 -13.13
CA GLU A 345 9.70 -1.60 -13.71
C GLU A 345 10.13 -3.03 -13.34
N LEU A 346 9.79 -3.52 -12.14
CA LEU A 346 9.95 -4.93 -11.81
C LEU A 346 9.10 -5.84 -12.72
N ALA A 347 7.86 -5.44 -12.98
CA ALA A 347 6.97 -6.16 -13.90
C ALA A 347 7.47 -6.10 -15.36
N ASN A 348 7.95 -4.95 -15.82
CA ASN A 348 8.49 -4.77 -17.18
C ASN A 348 9.65 -5.71 -17.47
N ILE A 349 10.66 -5.72 -16.61
CA ILE A 349 11.84 -6.57 -16.83
C ILE A 349 11.51 -8.06 -16.66
N SER A 350 10.56 -8.40 -15.77
CA SER A 350 10.01 -9.75 -15.59
C SER A 350 9.36 -10.25 -16.89
N GLU A 351 8.48 -9.47 -17.48
CA GLU A 351 7.81 -9.82 -18.74
C GLU A 351 8.84 -10.04 -19.89
N ARG A 352 9.91 -9.25 -19.96
CA ARG A 352 10.98 -9.47 -20.95
C ARG A 352 11.73 -10.79 -20.71
N ARG A 353 11.87 -11.25 -19.47
CA ARG A 353 12.43 -12.59 -19.17
C ARG A 353 11.45 -13.70 -19.59
N ILE A 354 10.16 -13.55 -19.32
CA ILE A 354 9.13 -14.49 -19.79
C ILE A 354 9.24 -14.66 -21.31
N TYR A 355 9.28 -13.55 -22.07
CA TYR A 355 9.44 -13.58 -23.51
C TYR A 355 10.68 -14.37 -23.94
N LYS A 356 11.82 -14.23 -23.26
CA LYS A 356 13.05 -14.96 -23.57
C LYS A 356 12.95 -16.45 -23.25
N LEU A 357 12.29 -16.82 -22.16
CA LEU A 357 12.11 -18.22 -21.78
C LEU A 357 11.25 -18.99 -22.79
N VAL A 358 10.20 -18.37 -23.33
CA VAL A 358 9.29 -19.05 -24.28
C VAL A 358 9.78 -19.00 -25.73
N SER A 359 10.88 -18.29 -26.03
CA SER A 359 11.31 -18.02 -27.41
C SER A 359 12.06 -19.16 -28.10
N GLY A 360 12.22 -20.33 -27.47
CA GLY A 360 12.90 -21.47 -28.06
C GLY A 360 14.41 -21.26 -28.30
N THR A 361 15.07 -20.47 -27.45
CA THR A 361 16.51 -20.14 -27.53
C THR A 361 17.27 -20.77 -26.36
N ARG A 362 18.58 -20.79 -26.47
CA ARG A 362 19.48 -21.34 -25.44
C ARG A 362 19.17 -22.82 -25.08
N GLY A 363 18.72 -23.63 -26.07
CA GLY A 363 18.40 -25.06 -25.86
C GLY A 363 17.08 -25.32 -25.11
N LEU A 364 16.29 -24.29 -24.81
CA LEU A 364 14.92 -24.45 -24.35
C LEU A 364 14.00 -24.77 -25.55
N PRO A 365 12.99 -25.64 -25.38
CA PRO A 365 12.00 -25.85 -26.43
C PRO A 365 11.14 -24.60 -26.63
N SER A 366 10.69 -24.38 -27.87
CA SER A 366 9.72 -23.30 -28.16
C SER A 366 8.50 -23.44 -27.28
N PHE A 367 8.12 -22.34 -26.65
CA PHE A 367 6.96 -22.26 -25.72
C PHE A 367 7.02 -23.24 -24.54
N LEU A 368 8.22 -23.72 -24.16
CA LEU A 368 8.44 -24.59 -23.00
C LEU A 368 7.59 -25.88 -23.02
N VAL A 369 7.36 -26.45 -24.18
CA VAL A 369 6.58 -27.67 -24.39
C VAL A 369 7.35 -28.69 -25.22
N ALA A 370 7.19 -30.00 -24.90
CA ALA A 370 7.97 -31.08 -25.53
C ALA A 370 7.59 -31.30 -27.00
N ASN A 371 6.32 -31.14 -27.37
CA ASN A 371 5.79 -31.39 -28.71
C ASN A 371 5.13 -30.11 -29.28
N PRO A 372 5.93 -29.10 -29.68
CA PRO A 372 5.37 -27.86 -30.23
C PRO A 372 4.68 -28.16 -31.58
N GLY A 373 3.54 -27.50 -31.80
CA GLY A 373 2.69 -27.69 -32.96
C GLY A 373 1.36 -28.38 -32.57
N LEU A 374 1.42 -29.56 -31.96
CA LEU A 374 0.24 -30.14 -31.29
C LEU A 374 -0.11 -29.34 -30.03
N ASN A 375 0.91 -28.95 -29.29
CA ASN A 375 0.80 -28.11 -28.08
C ASN A 375 1.30 -26.70 -28.34
N SER A 376 0.62 -25.71 -27.77
CA SER A 376 1.00 -24.31 -27.75
C SER A 376 1.78 -23.94 -26.49
N GLY A 377 1.67 -24.74 -25.43
CA GLY A 377 2.41 -24.59 -24.18
C GLY A 377 2.25 -23.22 -23.53
N PHE A 378 3.36 -22.59 -23.21
CA PHE A 378 3.42 -21.31 -22.50
C PHE A 378 3.36 -20.07 -23.41
N MET A 379 2.98 -20.20 -24.69
CA MET A 379 2.90 -19.08 -25.64
C MET A 379 2.07 -17.91 -25.07
N ILE A 380 0.87 -18.21 -24.61
CA ILE A 380 -0.12 -17.20 -24.21
C ILE A 380 0.11 -16.65 -22.78
N THR A 381 0.89 -17.34 -21.96
CA THR A 381 1.28 -16.80 -20.65
C THR A 381 2.07 -15.49 -20.80
N GLN A 382 2.93 -15.39 -21.83
CA GLN A 382 3.65 -14.16 -22.18
C GLN A 382 2.67 -13.07 -22.64
N TYR A 383 1.66 -13.37 -23.43
CA TYR A 383 0.66 -12.38 -23.86
C TYR A 383 -0.09 -11.79 -22.67
N THR A 384 -0.45 -12.62 -21.70
CA THR A 384 -1.10 -12.19 -20.46
C THR A 384 -0.19 -11.21 -19.69
N ALA A 385 1.08 -11.56 -19.48
CA ALA A 385 2.04 -10.69 -18.83
C ALA A 385 2.23 -9.36 -19.59
N ALA A 386 2.37 -9.41 -20.92
CA ALA A 386 2.53 -8.23 -21.77
C ALA A 386 1.31 -7.31 -21.72
N SER A 387 0.08 -7.87 -21.70
CA SER A 387 -1.14 -7.08 -21.59
C SER A 387 -1.25 -6.35 -20.26
N ILE A 388 -0.85 -7.02 -19.15
CA ILE A 388 -0.83 -6.43 -17.80
C ILE A 388 0.17 -5.27 -17.72
N VAL A 389 1.39 -5.47 -18.23
CA VAL A 389 2.43 -4.43 -18.26
C VAL A 389 2.00 -3.24 -19.11
N SER A 390 1.33 -3.49 -20.26
CA SER A 390 0.78 -2.43 -21.10
C SER A 390 -0.31 -1.62 -20.38
N LEU A 391 -1.18 -2.27 -19.60
CA LEU A 391 -2.17 -1.59 -18.76
C LEU A 391 -1.49 -0.74 -17.67
N ASN A 392 -0.47 -1.28 -17.02
CA ASN A 392 0.30 -0.58 -15.98
C ASN A 392 0.90 0.74 -16.49
N LYS A 393 1.30 0.83 -17.76
CA LYS A 393 1.79 2.07 -18.38
C LYS A 393 0.82 3.24 -18.16
N SER A 394 -0.48 3.01 -18.35
CA SER A 394 -1.51 4.03 -18.11
C SER A 394 -1.69 4.32 -16.61
N LEU A 395 -1.60 3.29 -15.77
CA LEU A 395 -1.73 3.43 -14.32
C LEU A 395 -0.52 4.17 -13.71
N CYS A 396 0.66 4.07 -14.30
CA CYS A 396 1.88 4.75 -13.86
C CYS A 396 2.01 6.20 -14.37
N SER A 397 1.04 6.72 -15.15
CA SER A 397 0.98 8.16 -15.42
C SER A 397 0.73 8.88 -14.08
N PRO A 398 1.61 9.78 -13.61
CA PRO A 398 1.47 10.35 -12.28
C PRO A 398 0.14 11.07 -12.08
N ALA A 399 -0.52 10.83 -10.93
CA ALA A 399 -1.73 11.58 -10.56
C ALA A 399 -1.36 12.90 -9.89
N SER A 400 -0.24 12.93 -9.18
CA SER A 400 0.26 14.10 -8.45
C SER A 400 0.64 15.30 -9.32
N VAL A 401 0.68 15.16 -10.64
CA VAL A 401 0.93 16.27 -11.57
C VAL A 401 -0.35 17.06 -11.92
N ASP A 402 -1.51 16.62 -11.44
CA ASP A 402 -2.81 17.24 -11.72
C ASP A 402 -3.32 18.01 -10.49
N SER A 403 -4.06 19.09 -10.74
CA SER A 403 -4.71 19.87 -9.70
C SER A 403 -5.97 20.53 -10.23
N ILE A 404 -7.08 20.39 -9.48
CA ILE A 404 -8.40 20.94 -9.83
C ILE A 404 -8.89 21.79 -8.66
N PRO A 405 -9.16 23.10 -8.83
CA PRO A 405 -9.67 23.93 -7.74
C PRO A 405 -11.05 23.46 -7.28
N SER A 406 -11.24 23.46 -5.95
CA SER A 406 -12.49 23.06 -5.29
C SER A 406 -12.91 24.07 -4.22
N CYS A 407 -14.03 23.85 -3.55
CA CYS A 407 -14.54 24.68 -2.44
C CYS A 407 -14.57 26.19 -2.79
N GLN A 408 -15.13 26.58 -3.95
CA GLN A 408 -15.19 27.97 -4.44
C GLN A 408 -13.80 28.63 -4.58
N GLY A 409 -12.75 27.84 -4.85
CA GLY A 409 -11.38 28.33 -4.98
C GLY A 409 -10.63 28.47 -3.66
N GLN A 410 -11.22 28.13 -2.52
CA GLN A 410 -10.51 28.08 -1.24
C GLN A 410 -9.44 26.97 -1.24
N GLU A 411 -9.69 25.89 -1.96
CA GLU A 411 -8.80 24.78 -2.21
C GLU A 411 -8.34 24.84 -3.68
N ASP A 412 -7.45 25.79 -3.99
CA ASP A 412 -7.01 26.15 -5.33
C ASP A 412 -5.82 25.30 -5.83
N HIS A 413 -5.20 24.54 -4.94
CA HIS A 413 -4.18 23.54 -5.24
C HIS A 413 -4.42 22.27 -4.41
N VAL A 414 -4.51 21.11 -5.08
CA VAL A 414 -4.80 19.80 -4.47
C VAL A 414 -3.81 18.73 -4.94
N SER A 415 -3.59 17.71 -4.14
CA SER A 415 -2.51 16.73 -4.38
C SER A 415 -2.85 15.58 -5.34
N MET A 416 -4.14 15.28 -5.54
CA MET A 416 -4.62 14.05 -6.21
C MET A 416 -4.05 12.75 -5.62
N GLY A 417 -3.56 12.79 -4.37
CA GLY A 417 -2.89 11.66 -3.74
C GLY A 417 -3.78 10.43 -3.56
N ALA A 418 -5.09 10.60 -3.38
CA ALA A 418 -6.03 9.48 -3.36
C ALA A 418 -6.09 8.73 -4.71
N ASN A 419 -6.02 9.45 -5.83
CA ASN A 419 -5.95 8.84 -7.15
C ASN A 419 -4.63 8.10 -7.35
N ALA A 420 -3.50 8.67 -6.88
CA ALA A 420 -2.21 7.99 -6.89
C ALA A 420 -2.27 6.69 -6.08
N ALA A 421 -2.90 6.71 -4.89
CA ALA A 421 -3.05 5.57 -4.00
C ALA A 421 -3.84 4.41 -4.63
N ILE A 422 -4.97 4.69 -5.29
CA ILE A 422 -5.77 3.69 -5.99
C ILE A 422 -5.00 3.07 -7.17
N LYS A 423 -4.23 3.89 -7.89
CA LYS A 423 -3.40 3.41 -9.01
C LYS A 423 -2.27 2.53 -8.50
N LEU A 424 -1.58 2.92 -7.42
CA LEU A 424 -0.57 2.10 -6.75
C LEU A 424 -1.12 0.71 -6.39
N TYR A 425 -2.31 0.66 -5.77
CA TYR A 425 -2.96 -0.61 -5.41
C TYR A 425 -3.11 -1.53 -6.63
N LYS A 426 -3.63 -1.00 -7.74
CA LYS A 426 -3.80 -1.76 -8.98
C LYS A 426 -2.48 -2.21 -9.59
N VAL A 427 -1.46 -1.35 -9.60
CA VAL A 427 -0.13 -1.67 -10.12
C VAL A 427 0.55 -2.75 -9.28
N ALA A 428 0.42 -2.70 -7.94
CA ALA A 428 0.99 -3.72 -7.06
C ALA A 428 0.40 -5.11 -7.33
N LEU A 429 -0.93 -5.22 -7.44
CA LEU A 429 -1.62 -6.47 -7.80
C LEU A 429 -1.22 -6.97 -9.20
N ASN A 430 -1.06 -6.07 -10.15
CA ASN A 430 -0.64 -6.42 -11.50
C ASN A 430 0.83 -6.89 -11.53
N THR A 431 1.72 -6.24 -10.78
CA THR A 431 3.11 -6.68 -10.64
C THR A 431 3.22 -8.07 -10.01
N GLU A 432 2.42 -8.34 -8.97
CA GLU A 432 2.33 -9.67 -8.37
C GLU A 432 1.95 -10.73 -9.42
N ARG A 433 0.95 -10.46 -10.25
CA ARG A 433 0.53 -11.38 -11.33
C ARG A 433 1.63 -11.61 -12.36
N VAL A 434 2.34 -10.57 -12.78
CA VAL A 434 3.43 -10.71 -13.77
C VAL A 434 4.58 -11.54 -13.18
N LEU A 435 4.97 -11.31 -11.92
CA LEU A 435 5.98 -12.12 -11.24
C LEU A 435 5.53 -13.58 -11.06
N ALA A 436 4.25 -13.81 -10.76
CA ALA A 436 3.68 -15.16 -10.69
C ALA A 436 3.74 -15.88 -12.04
N ILE A 437 3.46 -15.19 -13.15
CA ILE A 437 3.60 -15.74 -14.50
C ILE A 437 5.07 -16.03 -14.81
N GLU A 438 6.01 -15.16 -14.40
CA GLU A 438 7.44 -15.46 -14.58
C GLU A 438 7.85 -16.70 -13.78
N LEU A 439 7.44 -16.81 -12.52
CA LEU A 439 7.71 -18.01 -11.71
C LEU A 439 7.18 -19.28 -12.37
N PHE A 440 5.98 -19.26 -12.93
CA PHE A 440 5.38 -20.38 -13.65
C PHE A 440 6.21 -20.77 -14.87
N ASN A 441 6.63 -19.79 -15.69
CA ASN A 441 7.48 -20.02 -16.86
C ASN A 441 8.91 -20.46 -16.47
N ALA A 442 9.51 -19.84 -15.46
CA ALA A 442 10.87 -20.12 -15.02
C ALA A 442 10.99 -21.53 -14.40
N ALA A 443 10.02 -21.92 -13.59
CA ALA A 443 9.98 -23.29 -13.04
C ALA A 443 9.86 -24.34 -14.15
N GLN A 444 8.97 -24.11 -15.14
CA GLN A 444 8.84 -24.98 -16.31
C GLN A 444 10.17 -25.06 -17.10
N ALA A 445 10.81 -23.93 -17.35
CA ALA A 445 12.07 -23.87 -18.08
C ALA A 445 13.21 -24.56 -17.32
N LEU A 446 13.23 -24.47 -15.98
CA LEU A 446 14.25 -25.09 -15.14
C LEU A 446 14.17 -26.63 -15.20
N ASP A 447 12.98 -27.22 -15.32
CA ASP A 447 12.81 -28.67 -15.45
C ASP A 447 13.44 -29.21 -16.75
N PHE A 448 13.48 -28.45 -17.83
CA PHE A 448 14.18 -28.84 -19.05
C PHE A 448 15.71 -28.88 -18.92
N ARG A 449 16.25 -28.40 -17.78
CA ARG A 449 17.70 -28.44 -17.49
C ARG A 449 18.13 -29.67 -16.73
N ARG A 450 17.19 -30.50 -16.28
CA ARG A 450 17.53 -31.73 -15.56
C ARG A 450 18.40 -32.68 -16.41
N PRO A 451 19.43 -33.35 -15.82
CA PRO A 451 19.62 -33.59 -14.39
C PRO A 451 20.40 -32.48 -13.66
N LEU A 452 20.93 -31.44 -14.33
CA LEU A 452 21.64 -30.33 -13.70
C LEU A 452 20.71 -29.54 -12.77
N LYS A 453 21.28 -29.06 -11.66
CA LYS A 453 20.53 -28.36 -10.63
C LYS A 453 20.91 -26.88 -10.56
N SER A 454 19.97 -26.05 -10.22
CA SER A 454 20.20 -24.69 -9.75
C SER A 454 20.84 -24.69 -8.36
N SER A 455 20.98 -23.53 -7.74
CA SER A 455 21.47 -23.43 -6.37
C SER A 455 20.53 -24.10 -5.35
N PRO A 456 21.03 -24.50 -4.19
CA PRO A 456 20.17 -25.08 -3.15
C PRO A 456 19.00 -24.18 -2.74
N ALA A 457 19.20 -22.84 -2.72
CA ALA A 457 18.14 -21.88 -2.41
C ALA A 457 17.03 -21.90 -3.48
N ILE A 458 17.38 -21.89 -4.75
CA ILE A 458 16.41 -21.92 -5.86
C ILE A 458 15.75 -23.30 -5.98
N GLU A 459 16.50 -24.39 -5.78
CA GLU A 459 15.94 -25.76 -5.76
C GLU A 459 14.90 -25.95 -4.65
N ALA A 460 15.10 -25.33 -3.47
CA ALA A 460 14.13 -25.36 -2.40
C ALA A 460 12.82 -24.66 -2.79
N ILE A 461 12.91 -23.49 -3.43
CA ILE A 461 11.75 -22.75 -3.95
C ILE A 461 11.05 -23.58 -5.04
N HIS A 462 11.81 -24.09 -6.02
CA HIS A 462 11.28 -24.91 -7.10
C HIS A 462 10.56 -26.15 -6.56
N ALA A 463 11.17 -26.89 -5.63
CA ALA A 463 10.57 -28.07 -5.01
C ALA A 463 9.28 -27.77 -4.22
N ALA A 464 9.24 -26.62 -3.52
CA ALA A 464 8.02 -26.16 -2.84
C ALA A 464 6.94 -25.77 -3.86
N TYR A 465 7.29 -25.04 -4.90
CA TYR A 465 6.39 -24.61 -5.95
C TYR A 465 5.80 -25.79 -6.73
N ARG A 466 6.61 -26.83 -7.03
CA ARG A 466 6.15 -28.05 -7.73
C ARG A 466 5.16 -28.91 -6.94
N LYS A 467 5.01 -28.69 -5.63
CA LYS A 467 3.91 -29.28 -4.86
C LYS A 467 2.56 -28.62 -5.14
N ALA A 468 2.56 -27.37 -5.54
CA ALA A 468 1.35 -26.58 -5.83
C ALA A 468 1.02 -26.55 -7.34
N VAL A 469 2.04 -26.44 -8.18
CA VAL A 469 1.90 -26.33 -9.65
C VAL A 469 2.76 -27.43 -10.30
N PRO A 470 2.15 -28.41 -11.01
CA PRO A 470 2.89 -29.50 -11.65
C PRO A 470 3.70 -29.04 -12.87
N PHE A 471 4.59 -29.92 -13.37
CA PHE A 471 5.18 -29.75 -14.69
C PHE A 471 4.10 -29.98 -15.77
N ILE A 472 4.01 -29.09 -16.73
CA ILE A 472 3.02 -29.14 -17.82
C ILE A 472 3.65 -29.87 -19.03
N SER A 473 3.21 -31.09 -19.27
CA SER A 473 3.72 -31.89 -20.39
C SER A 473 2.93 -31.73 -21.68
N GLU A 474 1.64 -31.47 -21.58
CA GLU A 474 0.69 -31.25 -22.67
C GLU A 474 -0.19 -30.04 -22.37
N ASP A 475 -0.86 -29.49 -23.39
CA ASP A 475 -1.75 -28.34 -23.20
C ASP A 475 -2.91 -28.67 -22.26
N GLU A 476 -3.10 -27.81 -21.29
CA GLU A 476 -4.21 -27.84 -20.34
C GLU A 476 -4.68 -26.42 -20.00
N VAL A 477 -5.69 -26.28 -19.15
CA VAL A 477 -6.22 -24.97 -18.76
C VAL A 477 -5.22 -24.24 -17.86
N MET A 478 -4.61 -23.15 -18.34
CA MET A 478 -3.46 -22.50 -17.72
C MET A 478 -3.80 -21.50 -16.59
N TYR A 479 -5.00 -20.86 -16.61
CA TYR A 479 -5.32 -19.80 -15.64
C TYR A 479 -5.32 -20.27 -14.18
N PRO A 480 -5.73 -21.51 -13.82
CA PRO A 480 -5.67 -21.96 -12.43
C PRO A 480 -4.24 -22.05 -11.89
N HIS A 481 -3.28 -22.41 -12.76
CA HIS A 481 -1.86 -22.46 -12.39
C HIS A 481 -1.28 -21.05 -12.15
N ILE A 482 -1.70 -20.07 -12.96
CA ILE A 482 -1.32 -18.67 -12.73
C ILE A 482 -1.87 -18.19 -11.39
N GLU A 483 -3.15 -18.47 -11.09
CA GLU A 483 -3.76 -18.08 -9.82
C GLU A 483 -3.08 -18.78 -8.63
N THR A 484 -2.79 -20.08 -8.74
CA THR A 484 -2.02 -20.82 -7.74
C THR A 484 -0.62 -20.23 -7.55
N SER A 485 0.01 -19.77 -8.63
CA SER A 485 1.31 -19.08 -8.56
C SER A 485 1.23 -17.76 -7.80
N VAL A 486 0.15 -16.98 -7.99
CA VAL A 486 -0.12 -15.76 -7.21
C VAL A 486 -0.25 -16.11 -5.72
N GLN A 487 -1.04 -17.14 -5.39
CA GLN A 487 -1.20 -17.58 -4.00
C GLN A 487 0.14 -18.05 -3.40
N PHE A 488 0.97 -18.73 -4.17
CA PHE A 488 2.31 -19.15 -3.73
C PHE A 488 3.22 -17.95 -3.37
N LEU A 489 3.15 -16.86 -4.12
CA LEU A 489 3.89 -15.64 -3.77
C LEU A 489 3.38 -14.97 -2.48
N ARG A 490 2.12 -15.18 -2.16
CA ARG A 490 1.51 -14.62 -0.94
C ARG A 490 1.91 -15.37 0.34
N GLY A 491 2.20 -16.66 0.24
CA GLY A 491 2.67 -17.51 1.34
C GLY A 491 1.67 -18.56 1.74
#